data_cd15f000310c084b7fbc9b44f50941d2
#
_entry.id   cd15f000310c084b7fbc9b44f50941d2
#
_cell.length_a   1.000
_cell.length_b   1.000
_cell.length_c   1.000
_cell.angle_alpha   90.00
_cell.angle_beta   90.00
_cell.angle_gamma   90.00
#
_symmetry.space_group_name_H-M   'P 1'
#
loop_
_entity.id
_entity.type
_entity.pdbx_description
1 polymer ?
#
loop_
_entity_poly.entity_id
_entity_poly.type
_entity_poly.pdbx_seq_one_letter_code
_entity_poly.pdbx_strand_id
1 'polypeptide(L)'
;LPSVELAALFRRARVFVFPSLAEGFGLPVVEAMACGAPVVTSNRSSLPEVAGDAAVLVDPEDPDEIASVVREVLEDQGLRRGLRDRGFERARLYNGSAVLPRLLAIYQRAGGV
;
A
#
# COMPACT_ATOMS: atom_id res chain seq x y z
N LEU A 1 -0.10 11.88 -7.19
CA LEU A 1 1.20 11.30 -6.86
C LEU A 1 1.71 11.88 -5.56
N PRO A 2 2.50 11.13 -4.80
CA PRO A 2 3.03 11.64 -3.55
C PRO A 2 4.05 12.76 -3.80
N SER A 3 4.24 13.60 -2.79
CA SER A 3 5.29 14.60 -2.83
C SER A 3 6.66 13.93 -2.94
N VAL A 4 7.68 14.70 -3.30
CA VAL A 4 9.04 14.17 -3.37
C VAL A 4 9.48 13.61 -2.02
N GLU A 5 9.13 14.30 -0.94
CA GLU A 5 9.47 13.85 0.42
C GLU A 5 8.76 12.55 0.77
N LEU A 6 7.48 12.43 0.44
CA LEU A 6 6.71 11.23 0.72
C LEU A 6 7.21 10.05 -0.10
N ALA A 7 7.52 10.29 -1.38
CA ALA A 7 8.08 9.25 -2.23
C ALA A 7 9.42 8.75 -1.68
N ALA A 8 10.25 9.65 -1.15
CA ALA A 8 11.52 9.26 -0.55
C ALA A 8 11.31 8.40 0.69
N LEU A 9 10.31 8.73 1.50
CA LEU A 9 9.97 7.92 2.68
C LEU A 9 9.52 6.53 2.27
N PHE A 10 8.67 6.42 1.25
CA PHE A 10 8.22 5.11 0.76
C PHE A 10 9.40 4.29 0.24
N ARG A 11 10.32 4.89 -0.49
CA ARG A 11 11.47 4.16 -1.03
C ARG A 11 12.38 3.62 0.06
N ARG A 12 12.44 4.30 1.21
CA ARG A 12 13.28 3.89 2.34
C ARG A 12 12.55 2.98 3.31
N ALA A 13 11.24 2.91 3.22
CA ALA A 13 10.44 2.14 4.18
C ALA A 13 10.69 0.65 3.99
N ARG A 14 10.91 -0.03 5.10
CA ARG A 14 10.96 -1.50 5.11
C ARG A 14 9.57 -2.09 5.10
N VAL A 15 8.59 -1.35 5.54
CA VAL A 15 7.19 -1.73 5.50
C VAL A 15 6.32 -0.49 5.57
N PHE A 16 5.22 -0.49 4.84
CA PHE A 16 4.19 0.52 4.93
C PHE A 16 2.93 -0.15 5.45
N VAL A 17 2.43 0.32 6.58
CA VAL A 17 1.26 -0.28 7.23
C VAL A 17 0.07 0.66 7.06
N PHE A 18 -1.00 0.15 6.46
CA PHE A 18 -2.20 0.93 6.20
C PHE A 18 -3.45 0.17 6.67
N PRO A 19 -3.72 0.15 7.99
CA PRO A 19 -4.78 -0.67 8.57
C PRO A 19 -6.13 0.05 8.61
N SER A 20 -6.62 0.48 7.47
CA SER A 20 -7.86 1.24 7.40
C SER A 20 -9.09 0.32 7.49
N LEU A 21 -10.11 0.74 8.23
CA LEU A 21 -11.38 0.01 8.34
C LEU A 21 -12.28 0.27 7.14
N ALA A 22 -12.27 1.48 6.64
CA ALA A 22 -13.15 1.88 5.54
C ALA A 22 -12.39 2.84 4.65
N GLU A 23 -12.02 2.37 3.48
CA GLU A 23 -11.25 3.17 2.56
C GLU A 23 -11.81 3.01 1.16
N GLY A 24 -11.97 4.13 0.47
CA GLY A 24 -12.57 4.12 -0.85
C GLY A 24 -11.72 3.40 -1.88
N PHE A 25 -10.51 3.88 -2.12
CA PHE A 25 -9.74 3.44 -3.28
C PHE A 25 -8.35 2.92 -2.98
N GLY A 26 -7.86 3.07 -1.76
CA GLY A 26 -6.53 2.60 -1.39
C GLY A 26 -5.39 3.29 -2.12
N LEU A 27 -5.56 4.58 -2.46
CA LEU A 27 -4.52 5.31 -3.16
C LEU A 27 -3.17 5.31 -2.44
N PRO A 28 -3.11 5.47 -1.11
CA PRO A 28 -1.82 5.39 -0.42
C PRO A 28 -1.12 4.04 -0.61
N VAL A 29 -1.89 2.95 -0.71
CA VAL A 29 -1.34 1.62 -0.94
C VAL A 29 -0.69 1.57 -2.33
N VAL A 30 -1.40 2.07 -3.35
CA VAL A 30 -0.87 2.10 -4.72
C VAL A 30 0.39 2.97 -4.79
N GLU A 31 0.37 4.12 -4.13
CA GLU A 31 1.54 5.01 -4.10
C GLU A 31 2.75 4.36 -3.43
N ALA A 32 2.52 3.68 -2.31
CA ALA A 32 3.60 2.98 -1.62
C ALA A 32 4.19 1.86 -2.49
N MET A 33 3.31 1.11 -3.16
CA MET A 33 3.74 0.05 -4.07
C MET A 33 4.56 0.60 -5.22
N ALA A 34 4.12 1.71 -5.79
CA ALA A 34 4.84 2.34 -6.91
C ALA A 34 6.23 2.81 -6.50
N CYS A 35 6.41 3.12 -5.22
CA CYS A 35 7.71 3.55 -4.69
C CYS A 35 8.53 2.41 -4.10
N GLY A 36 8.05 1.18 -4.19
CA GLY A 36 8.80 0.01 -3.78
C GLY A 36 8.71 -0.35 -2.31
N ALA A 37 7.75 0.20 -1.58
CA ALA A 37 7.56 -0.18 -0.19
C ALA A 37 6.81 -1.50 -0.09
N PRO A 38 7.26 -2.44 0.75
CA PRO A 38 6.44 -3.59 1.10
C PRO A 38 5.21 -3.11 1.88
N VAL A 39 4.04 -3.64 1.56
CA VAL A 39 2.78 -3.14 2.12
C VAL A 39 2.09 -4.18 2.97
N VAL A 40 1.63 -3.77 4.14
CA VAL A 40 0.70 -4.50 4.98
C VAL A 40 -0.55 -3.65 5.06
N THR A 41 -1.69 -4.19 4.65
CA THR A 41 -2.91 -3.42 4.62
C THR A 41 -4.11 -4.23 5.09
N SER A 42 -5.25 -3.58 5.15
CA SER A 42 -6.48 -4.15 5.69
C SER A 42 -7.11 -5.16 4.72
N ASN A 43 -7.77 -6.17 5.30
CA ASN A 43 -8.57 -7.11 4.53
C ASN A 43 -10.02 -6.62 4.35
N ARG A 44 -10.27 -5.33 4.57
CA ARG A 44 -11.60 -4.72 4.51
C ARG A 44 -11.77 -3.80 3.32
N SER A 45 -13.02 -3.52 2.99
CA SER A 45 -13.40 -2.58 1.95
C SER A 45 -12.79 -2.99 0.60
N SER A 46 -12.32 -2.04 -0.19
CA SER A 46 -11.72 -2.29 -1.49
C SER A 46 -10.23 -2.62 -1.44
N LEU A 47 -9.62 -2.59 -0.26
CA LEU A 47 -8.17 -2.78 -0.13
C LEU A 47 -7.67 -4.13 -0.63
N PRO A 48 -8.35 -5.27 -0.36
CA PRO A 48 -7.91 -6.54 -0.93
C PRO A 48 -7.90 -6.54 -2.45
N GLU A 49 -8.88 -5.89 -3.05
CA GLU A 49 -8.98 -5.81 -4.50
C GLU A 49 -7.87 -4.94 -5.08
N VAL A 50 -7.60 -3.81 -4.43
CA VAL A 50 -6.54 -2.90 -4.86
C VAL A 50 -5.18 -3.56 -4.74
N ALA A 51 -4.92 -4.23 -3.63
CA ALA A 51 -3.61 -4.80 -3.34
C ALA A 51 -3.32 -6.07 -4.14
N GLY A 52 -4.33 -6.86 -4.45
CA GLY A 52 -4.12 -8.16 -5.09
C GLY A 52 -3.23 -9.03 -4.21
N ASP A 53 -2.23 -9.63 -4.80
CA ASP A 53 -1.26 -10.46 -4.07
C ASP A 53 0.01 -9.68 -3.66
N ALA A 54 -0.01 -8.37 -3.82
CA ALA A 54 1.18 -7.54 -3.61
C ALA A 54 1.27 -6.96 -2.20
N ALA A 55 0.38 -7.34 -1.30
CA ALA A 55 0.43 -6.91 0.09
C ALA A 55 0.04 -8.05 1.00
N VAL A 56 0.47 -7.97 2.25
CA VAL A 56 -0.05 -8.87 3.29
C VAL A 56 -1.30 -8.23 3.86
N LEU A 57 -2.39 -8.99 3.90
CA LEU A 57 -3.67 -8.50 4.40
C LEU A 57 -3.84 -8.91 5.85
N VAL A 58 -4.31 -7.97 6.66
CA VAL A 58 -4.53 -8.20 8.09
C VAL A 58 -5.92 -7.72 8.49
N ASP A 59 -6.40 -8.24 9.61
CA ASP A 59 -7.60 -7.72 10.24
C ASP A 59 -7.24 -6.39 10.93
N PRO A 60 -7.81 -5.26 10.46
CA PRO A 60 -7.43 -3.96 11.02
C PRO A 60 -7.88 -3.76 12.47
N GLU A 61 -8.74 -4.63 12.97
CA GLU A 61 -9.20 -4.57 14.34
C GLU A 61 -8.41 -5.50 15.28
N ASP A 62 -7.39 -6.16 14.76
CA ASP A 62 -6.56 -7.09 15.54
C ASP A 62 -5.13 -6.57 15.62
N PRO A 63 -4.80 -5.77 16.66
CA PRO A 63 -3.45 -5.21 16.77
C PRO A 63 -2.37 -6.25 16.96
N ASP A 64 -2.70 -7.40 17.54
CA ASP A 64 -1.72 -8.47 17.71
C ASP A 64 -1.35 -9.09 16.37
N GLU A 65 -2.32 -9.30 15.50
CA GLU A 65 -2.06 -9.78 14.15
C GLU A 65 -1.22 -8.78 13.36
N ILE A 66 -1.58 -7.50 13.44
CA ILE A 66 -0.82 -6.45 12.76
C ILE A 66 0.63 -6.46 13.21
N ALA A 67 0.86 -6.48 14.52
CA ALA A 67 2.20 -6.48 15.07
C ALA A 67 3.00 -7.72 14.63
N SER A 68 2.36 -8.87 14.63
CA SER A 68 3.01 -10.13 14.25
C SER A 68 3.40 -10.11 12.77
N VAL A 69 2.50 -9.64 11.91
CA VAL A 69 2.77 -9.58 10.47
C VAL A 69 3.85 -8.54 10.15
N VAL A 70 3.80 -7.39 10.80
CA VAL A 70 4.82 -6.36 10.59
C VAL A 70 6.19 -6.89 10.98
N ARG A 71 6.28 -7.59 12.11
CA ARG A 71 7.53 -8.20 12.54
C ARG A 71 8.04 -9.22 11.51
N GLU A 72 7.15 -10.06 11.01
CA GLU A 72 7.51 -11.04 10.00
C GLU A 72 8.08 -10.38 8.74
N VAL A 73 7.44 -9.31 8.28
CA VAL A 73 7.92 -8.57 7.11
C VAL A 73 9.29 -7.94 7.39
N LEU A 74 9.46 -7.36 8.57
CA LEU A 74 10.72 -6.72 8.93
C LEU A 74 11.87 -7.70 9.05
N GLU A 75 11.59 -8.94 9.46
CA GLU A 75 12.61 -9.96 9.70
C GLU A 75 12.92 -10.81 8.47
N ASP A 76 12.10 -10.74 7.43
CA ASP A 76 12.22 -11.59 6.26
C ASP A 76 12.53 -10.77 5.01
N GLN A 77 13.80 -10.70 4.66
CA GLN A 77 14.24 -9.94 3.48
C GLN A 77 13.67 -10.51 2.19
N GLY A 78 13.54 -11.83 2.10
CA GLY A 78 12.95 -12.47 0.93
C GLY A 78 11.50 -12.10 0.74
N LEU A 79 10.74 -12.06 1.84
CA LEU A 79 9.35 -11.64 1.82
C LEU A 79 9.24 -10.18 1.36
N ARG A 80 10.06 -9.30 1.92
CA ARG A 80 10.06 -7.89 1.54
C ARG A 80 10.35 -7.72 0.05
N ARG A 81 11.34 -8.46 -0.46
CA ARG A 81 11.71 -8.38 -1.88
C ARG A 81 10.57 -8.85 -2.76
N GLY A 82 9.92 -9.93 -2.39
CA GLY A 82 8.78 -10.44 -3.13
C GLY A 82 7.62 -9.46 -3.15
N LEU A 83 7.31 -8.89 -2.00
CA LEU A 83 6.24 -7.87 -1.91
C LEU A 83 6.58 -6.65 -2.75
N ARG A 84 7.83 -6.22 -2.73
CA ARG A 84 8.28 -5.08 -3.51
C ARG A 84 8.10 -5.33 -5.00
N ASP A 85 8.54 -6.49 -5.48
CA ASP A 85 8.45 -6.82 -6.90
C ASP A 85 7.00 -6.93 -7.36
N ARG A 86 6.17 -7.62 -6.58
CA ARG A 86 4.75 -7.73 -6.89
C ARG A 86 4.06 -6.38 -6.79
N GLY A 87 4.51 -5.53 -5.86
CA GLY A 87 3.98 -4.19 -5.69
C GLY A 87 4.21 -3.32 -6.92
N PHE A 88 5.41 -3.36 -7.48
CA PHE A 88 5.69 -2.64 -8.72
C PHE A 88 4.77 -3.09 -9.84
N GLU A 89 4.60 -4.40 -10.00
CA GLU A 89 3.72 -4.93 -11.04
C GLU A 89 2.26 -4.54 -10.77
N ARG A 90 1.84 -4.59 -9.53
CA ARG A 90 0.46 -4.23 -9.18
C ARG A 90 0.18 -2.76 -9.45
N ALA A 91 1.12 -1.89 -9.07
CA ALA A 91 0.98 -0.45 -9.30
C ALA A 91 0.89 -0.10 -10.79
N ARG A 92 1.52 -0.89 -11.64
CA ARG A 92 1.46 -0.65 -13.08
C ARG A 92 0.06 -0.78 -13.63
N LEU A 93 -0.81 -1.56 -13.02
CA LEU A 93 -2.20 -1.69 -13.45
C LEU A 93 -2.95 -0.35 -13.34
N TYR A 94 -2.50 0.52 -12.46
CA TYR A 94 -3.12 1.83 -12.26
C TYR A 94 -2.40 2.93 -13.01
N ASN A 95 -1.17 2.67 -13.45
CA ASN A 95 -0.35 3.63 -14.17
C ASN A 95 -0.85 3.74 -15.61
N GLY A 96 -1.12 4.95 -16.06
CA GLY A 96 -1.58 5.17 -17.43
C GLY A 96 -3.04 4.80 -17.66
N SER A 97 -3.76 4.33 -16.63
CA SER A 97 -5.18 4.04 -16.75
C SER A 97 -6.00 5.28 -16.37
N ALA A 98 -7.28 5.30 -16.72
CA ALA A 98 -8.17 6.37 -16.31
C ALA A 98 -8.50 6.31 -14.83
N VAL A 99 -8.23 5.18 -14.19
CA VAL A 99 -8.55 4.97 -12.78
C VAL A 99 -7.67 5.83 -11.87
N LEU A 100 -6.37 5.81 -12.10
CA LEU A 100 -5.44 6.55 -11.24
C LEU A 100 -5.67 8.06 -11.24
N PRO A 101 -5.87 8.73 -12.38
CA PRO A 101 -6.19 10.16 -12.35
C PRO A 101 -7.46 10.47 -11.57
N ARG A 102 -8.47 9.60 -11.65
CA ARG A 102 -9.70 9.79 -10.90
C ARG A 102 -9.47 9.63 -9.40
N LEU A 103 -8.66 8.64 -9.01
CA LEU A 103 -8.31 8.43 -7.62
C LEU A 103 -7.54 9.63 -7.07
N LEU A 104 -6.59 10.14 -7.83
CA LEU A 104 -5.83 11.32 -7.45
C LEU A 104 -6.72 12.53 -7.24
N ALA A 105 -7.67 12.75 -8.15
CA ALA A 105 -8.60 13.87 -8.04
C ALA A 105 -9.43 13.77 -6.77
N ILE A 106 -9.92 12.57 -6.45
CA ILE A 106 -10.71 12.35 -5.25
C ILE A 106 -9.85 12.54 -4.00
N TYR A 107 -8.64 12.02 -4.03
CA TYR A 107 -7.70 12.11 -2.92
C TYR A 107 -7.36 13.57 -2.61
N GLN A 108 -7.09 14.36 -3.63
CA GLN A 108 -6.77 15.78 -3.48
C GLN A 108 -7.95 16.56 -2.93
N ARG A 109 -9.16 16.27 -3.40
CA ARG A 109 -10.37 16.93 -2.89
C ARG A 109 -10.64 16.60 -1.44
N ALA A 110 -10.23 15.41 -1.00
CA ALA A 110 -10.38 15.01 0.39
C ALA A 110 -9.31 15.60 1.32
N GLY A 111 -8.43 16.44 0.79
CA GLY A 111 -7.38 17.03 1.59
C GLY A 111 -6.10 16.22 1.64
N GLY A 112 -5.99 15.21 0.81
CA GLY A 112 -4.74 14.47 0.65
C GLY A 112 -3.71 15.33 -0.08
N VAL A 113 -2.47 14.92 -0.02
CA VAL A 113 -1.38 15.69 -0.61
C VAL A 113 -1.39 15.72 -2.12
#